data_372aaafdbec09a7f251fd562822fad86
#
_entry.id   372aaafdbec09a7f251fd562822fad86
#
_cell.length_a   1.000
_cell.length_b   1.000
_cell.length_c   1.000
_cell.angle_alpha   90.00
_cell.angle_beta   90.00
_cell.angle_gamma   90.00
#
_symmetry.space_group_name_H-M   'P 1'
#
loop_
_entity.id
_entity.type
_entity.pdbx_description
1 polymer ?
#
loop_
_entity_poly.entity_id
_entity_poly.type
_entity_poly.pdbx_seq_one_letter_code
_entity_poly.pdbx_strand_id
1 'polypeptide(L)'
;MRKTVLLLMAMALLVPIVGNFAGPKALRAVSAYLKDKGAIVSAFYVSNVEEYLRRDGTWPNFCANVNTLPIDDTSTFIRSVPGRESTPRFALDSELGAMAADVKECVP
;
A
#
# COMPACT_ATOMS: atom_id res chain seq x y z
N MET A 1 -23.58 24.13 -5.09
CA MET A 1 -23.79 22.95 -5.95
C MET A 1 -22.52 22.37 -6.54
N ARG A 2 -21.61 23.19 -7.11
CA ARG A 2 -20.36 22.68 -7.71
C ARG A 2 -19.47 21.93 -6.72
N LYS A 3 -19.31 22.42 -5.49
CA LYS A 3 -18.47 21.78 -4.46
C LYS A 3 -19.03 20.43 -4.02
N THR A 4 -20.34 20.30 -3.92
CA THR A 4 -20.99 19.06 -3.53
C THR A 4 -20.88 17.99 -4.62
N VAL A 5 -21.02 18.38 -5.88
CA VAL A 5 -20.88 17.45 -7.02
C VAL A 5 -19.44 16.94 -7.14
N LEU A 6 -18.44 17.82 -6.98
CA LEU A 6 -17.03 17.43 -6.99
C LEU A 6 -16.70 16.46 -5.86
N LEU A 7 -17.23 16.70 -4.67
CA LEU A 7 -17.01 15.80 -3.52
C LEU A 7 -17.64 14.42 -3.76
N LEU A 8 -18.85 14.36 -4.31
CA LEU A 8 -19.52 13.11 -4.65
C LEU A 8 -18.76 12.35 -5.75
N MET A 9 -18.25 13.04 -6.75
CA MET A 9 -17.46 12.42 -7.81
C MET A 9 -16.12 11.87 -7.27
N ALA A 10 -15.46 12.58 -6.36
CA ALA A 10 -14.23 12.13 -5.71
C ALA A 10 -14.45 10.88 -4.85
N MET A 11 -15.57 10.82 -4.12
CA MET A 11 -15.93 9.67 -3.29
C MET A 11 -16.35 8.44 -4.10
N ALA A 12 -16.83 8.63 -5.34
CA ALA A 12 -17.29 7.55 -6.20
C ALA A 12 -16.16 6.97 -7.08
N LEU A 13 -14.95 7.52 -7.04
CA LEU A 13 -13.86 7.07 -7.90
C LEU A 13 -13.18 5.84 -7.33
N LEU A 14 -13.52 4.68 -7.90
CA LEU A 14 -12.84 3.42 -7.67
C LEU A 14 -12.21 2.98 -8.99
N VAL A 15 -10.91 2.68 -8.95
CA VAL A 15 -10.18 2.18 -10.12
C VAL A 15 -9.67 0.77 -9.79
N PRO A 16 -10.40 -0.28 -10.22
CA PRO A 16 -9.95 -1.65 -10.01
C PRO A 16 -8.76 -1.95 -10.90
N ILE A 17 -7.69 -2.49 -10.30
CA ILE A 17 -6.47 -2.88 -11.00
C ILE A 17 -6.12 -4.30 -10.59
N VAL A 18 -5.89 -5.16 -11.56
CA VAL A 18 -5.47 -6.54 -11.32
C VAL A 18 -3.98 -6.65 -11.62
N GLY A 19 -3.23 -7.21 -10.68
CA GLY A 19 -1.80 -7.39 -10.87
C GLY A 19 -1.12 -7.98 -9.65
N ASN A 20 0.18 -8.21 -9.79
CA ASN A 20 1.04 -8.75 -8.74
C ASN A 20 1.80 -7.60 -8.09
N PHE A 21 1.77 -7.50 -6.77
CA PHE A 21 2.48 -6.46 -6.02
C PHE A 21 4.00 -6.52 -6.23
N ALA A 22 4.55 -7.70 -6.43
CA ALA A 22 5.97 -7.90 -6.71
C ALA A 22 6.28 -8.00 -8.21
N GLY A 23 5.27 -7.86 -9.06
CA GLY A 23 5.44 -7.93 -10.51
C GLY A 23 5.99 -6.65 -11.11
N PRO A 24 6.38 -6.68 -12.39
CA PRO A 24 7.06 -5.55 -13.01
C PRO A 24 6.12 -4.43 -13.47
N LYS A 25 4.81 -4.59 -13.38
CA LYS A 25 3.86 -3.67 -14.02
C LYS A 25 2.87 -2.98 -13.07
N ALA A 26 2.17 -3.72 -12.22
CA ALA A 26 0.97 -3.24 -11.54
C ALA A 26 1.24 -2.01 -10.64
N LEU A 27 2.09 -2.13 -9.63
CA LEU A 27 2.38 -1.01 -8.73
C LEU A 27 3.08 0.14 -9.43
N ARG A 28 3.93 -0.16 -10.40
CA ARG A 28 4.61 0.87 -11.19
C ARG A 28 3.65 1.67 -12.05
N ALA A 29 2.61 1.01 -12.61
CA ALA A 29 1.56 1.68 -13.35
C ALA A 29 0.71 2.57 -12.43
N VAL A 30 0.37 2.09 -11.24
CA VAL A 30 -0.31 2.89 -10.22
C VAL A 30 0.53 4.12 -9.85
N SER A 31 1.82 3.92 -9.63
CA SER A 31 2.74 5.00 -9.30
C SER A 31 2.76 6.07 -10.40
N ALA A 32 2.89 5.67 -11.64
CA ALA A 32 2.89 6.58 -12.78
C ALA A 32 1.58 7.37 -12.87
N TYR A 33 0.45 6.68 -12.70
CA TYR A 33 -0.86 7.31 -12.69
C TYR A 33 -1.00 8.36 -11.60
N LEU A 34 -0.61 8.02 -10.37
CA LEU A 34 -0.70 8.94 -9.23
C LEU A 34 0.20 10.16 -9.42
N LYS A 35 1.42 9.96 -9.91
CA LYS A 35 2.35 11.05 -10.21
C LYS A 35 1.80 11.98 -11.28
N ASP A 36 1.20 11.42 -12.32
CA ASP A 36 0.56 12.21 -13.38
C ASP A 36 -0.57 13.08 -12.84
N LYS A 37 -1.30 12.59 -11.86
CA LYS A 37 -2.40 13.33 -11.21
C LYS A 37 -1.94 14.26 -10.08
N GLY A 38 -0.66 14.30 -9.76
CA GLY A 38 -0.15 15.06 -8.63
C GLY A 38 -0.65 14.56 -7.28
N ALA A 39 -0.99 13.27 -7.19
CA ALA A 39 -1.55 12.67 -5.99
C ALA A 39 -0.46 12.01 -5.15
N ILE A 40 -0.69 11.95 -3.84
CA ILE A 40 0.15 11.27 -2.85
C ILE A 40 -0.62 10.10 -2.26
N VAL A 41 0.06 8.98 -2.03
CA VAL A 41 -0.54 7.84 -1.34
C VAL A 41 -0.76 8.20 0.12
N SER A 42 -2.00 8.19 0.56
CA SER A 42 -2.34 8.43 1.99
C SER A 42 -2.22 7.14 2.79
N ALA A 43 -2.77 6.04 2.27
CA ALA A 43 -2.74 4.76 2.94
C ALA A 43 -2.60 3.63 1.92
N PHE A 44 -1.85 2.60 2.28
CA PHE A 44 -1.70 1.38 1.50
C PHE A 44 -2.07 0.20 2.40
N TYR A 45 -3.22 -0.39 2.14
CA TYR A 45 -3.66 -1.58 2.86
C TYR A 45 -3.05 -2.82 2.22
N VAL A 46 -2.06 -3.39 2.89
CA VAL A 46 -1.34 -4.57 2.40
C VAL A 46 -1.79 -5.87 3.08
N SER A 47 -2.61 -5.77 4.13
CA SER A 47 -3.02 -6.94 4.91
C SER A 47 -1.81 -7.76 5.34
N ASN A 48 -1.80 -9.05 5.03
CA ASN A 48 -0.68 -9.96 5.30
C ASN A 48 0.09 -10.36 4.04
N VAL A 49 -0.06 -9.62 2.96
CA VAL A 49 0.58 -9.92 1.66
C VAL A 49 2.10 -9.94 1.79
N GLU A 50 2.68 -9.06 2.60
CA GLU A 50 4.12 -8.98 2.81
C GLU A 50 4.72 -10.30 3.31
N GLU A 51 3.98 -11.02 4.16
CA GLU A 51 4.40 -12.34 4.64
C GLU A 51 4.55 -13.35 3.50
N TYR A 52 3.59 -13.36 2.58
CA TYR A 52 3.64 -14.23 1.39
C TYR A 52 4.79 -13.84 0.46
N LEU A 53 5.02 -12.56 0.27
CA LEU A 53 6.10 -12.07 -0.59
C LEU A 53 7.48 -12.45 -0.05
N ARG A 54 7.66 -12.42 1.27
CA ARG A 54 8.91 -12.89 1.91
C ARG A 54 9.10 -14.38 1.74
N ARG A 55 8.03 -15.16 1.94
CA ARG A 55 8.05 -16.62 1.75
C ARG A 55 8.42 -16.99 0.32
N ASP A 56 7.88 -16.27 -0.66
CA ASP A 56 8.11 -16.54 -2.08
C ASP A 56 9.44 -15.98 -2.61
N GLY A 57 10.18 -15.25 -1.78
CA GLY A 57 11.45 -14.64 -2.20
C GLY A 57 11.30 -13.42 -3.10
N THR A 58 10.10 -12.84 -3.18
CA THR A 58 9.80 -11.68 -4.04
C THR A 58 9.75 -10.35 -3.29
N TRP A 59 10.11 -10.37 -2.02
CA TRP A 59 10.14 -9.19 -1.17
C TRP A 59 10.96 -8.03 -1.75
N PRO A 60 12.18 -8.26 -2.27
CA PRO A 60 12.96 -7.17 -2.86
C PRO A 60 12.27 -6.49 -4.03
N ASN A 61 11.54 -7.26 -4.85
CA ASN A 61 10.78 -6.72 -5.98
C ASN A 61 9.63 -5.83 -5.52
N PHE A 62 8.91 -6.26 -4.50
CA PHE A 62 7.86 -5.46 -3.87
C PHE A 62 8.43 -4.15 -3.31
N CYS A 63 9.54 -4.20 -2.60
CA CYS A 63 10.21 -3.02 -2.06
C CYS A 63 10.57 -2.02 -3.16
N ALA A 64 11.15 -2.51 -4.25
CA ALA A 64 11.49 -1.67 -5.38
C ALA A 64 10.25 -1.01 -6.00
N ASN A 65 9.15 -1.75 -6.09
CA ASN A 65 7.89 -1.23 -6.63
C ASN A 65 7.28 -0.16 -5.71
N VAL A 66 7.23 -0.41 -4.41
CA VAL A 66 6.71 0.56 -3.43
C VAL A 66 7.55 1.84 -3.44
N ASN A 67 8.85 1.71 -3.62
CA ASN A 67 9.75 2.86 -3.69
C ASN A 67 9.45 3.80 -4.87
N THR A 68 8.70 3.36 -5.87
CA THR A 68 8.27 4.22 -6.98
C THR A 68 7.04 5.07 -6.63
N LEU A 69 6.28 4.71 -5.61
CA LEU A 69 5.04 5.40 -5.26
C LEU A 69 5.31 6.83 -4.74
N PRO A 70 4.43 7.79 -5.09
CA PRO A 70 4.53 9.14 -4.52
C PRO A 70 4.01 9.12 -3.08
N ILE A 71 4.92 9.23 -2.13
CA ILE A 71 4.63 9.17 -0.69
C ILE A 71 5.21 10.40 0.02
N ASP A 72 4.67 10.69 1.19
CA ASP A 72 5.18 11.71 2.10
C ASP A 72 5.17 11.20 3.55
N ASP A 73 5.42 12.09 4.52
CA ASP A 73 5.50 11.73 5.93
C ASP A 73 4.18 11.21 6.51
N THR A 74 3.06 11.46 5.85
CA THR A 74 1.73 11.00 6.28
C THR A 74 1.33 9.67 5.67
N SER A 75 2.02 9.22 4.64
CA SER A 75 1.72 7.96 3.95
C SER A 75 1.90 6.78 4.90
N THR A 76 0.89 5.91 4.97
CA THR A 76 0.81 4.88 6.01
C THR A 76 0.49 3.52 5.41
N PHE A 77 1.26 2.50 5.77
CA PHE A 77 0.88 1.10 5.56
C PHE A 77 -0.13 0.68 6.62
N ILE A 78 -1.13 -0.09 6.19
CA ILE A 78 -2.06 -0.78 7.10
C ILE A 78 -1.84 -2.28 6.89
N ARG A 79 -1.35 -2.95 7.93
CA ARG A 79 -0.99 -4.35 7.91
C ARG A 79 -1.90 -5.17 8.81
N SER A 80 -2.08 -6.44 8.47
CA SER A 80 -2.65 -7.44 9.36
C SER A 80 -1.53 -8.35 9.82
N VAL A 81 -1.30 -8.39 11.13
CA VAL A 81 -0.21 -9.16 11.74
C VAL A 81 -0.78 -10.24 12.66
N PRO A 82 -0.03 -11.32 12.94
CA PRO A 82 -0.48 -12.31 13.91
C PRO A 82 -0.79 -11.67 15.26
N GLY A 83 -1.92 -12.06 15.85
CA GLY A 83 -2.34 -11.53 17.15
C GLY A 83 -1.34 -11.84 18.25
N ARG A 84 -1.35 -11.02 19.29
CA ARG A 84 -0.55 -11.23 20.50
C ARG A 84 -1.10 -12.41 21.31
N GLU A 85 -0.31 -12.92 22.27
CA GLU A 85 -0.66 -14.09 23.09
C GLU A 85 -2.07 -14.06 23.72
N SER A 86 -2.61 -12.86 23.94
CA SER A 86 -3.93 -12.66 24.51
C SER A 86 -5.08 -12.73 23.50
N THR A 87 -4.78 -12.88 22.22
CA THR A 87 -5.80 -12.93 21.17
C THR A 87 -6.10 -14.36 20.73
N PRO A 88 -7.33 -14.66 20.25
CA PRO A 88 -7.65 -15.98 19.73
C PRO A 88 -6.69 -16.40 18.61
N ARG A 89 -6.42 -17.69 18.52
CA ARG A 89 -5.39 -18.30 17.65
C ARG A 89 -5.44 -17.87 16.18
N PHE A 90 -6.59 -17.38 15.72
CA PHE A 90 -6.80 -16.95 14.33
C PHE A 90 -7.05 -15.44 14.19
N ALA A 91 -6.94 -14.68 15.27
CA ALA A 91 -7.15 -13.25 15.20
C ALA A 91 -5.92 -12.55 14.63
N LEU A 92 -6.17 -11.59 13.75
CA LEU A 92 -5.15 -10.70 13.21
C LEU A 92 -5.34 -9.33 13.83
N ASP A 93 -4.24 -8.71 14.24
CA ASP A 93 -4.22 -7.33 14.70
C ASP A 93 -3.85 -6.42 13.52
N SER A 94 -4.42 -5.23 13.51
CA SER A 94 -4.02 -4.19 12.56
C SER A 94 -2.79 -3.46 13.08
N GLU A 95 -1.82 -3.25 12.21
CA GLU A 95 -0.60 -2.50 12.50
C GLU A 95 -0.42 -1.39 11.47
N LEU A 96 -0.09 -0.20 11.96
CA LEU A 96 0.21 0.95 11.11
C LEU A 96 1.72 1.15 11.02
N GLY A 97 2.21 1.42 9.82
CA GLY A 97 3.62 1.72 9.59
C GLY A 97 3.80 2.93 8.68
N ALA A 98 4.74 3.80 9.00
CA ALA A 98 5.08 4.93 8.15
C ALA A 98 5.77 4.44 6.88
N MET A 99 5.15 4.69 5.72
CA MET A 99 5.68 4.21 4.44
C MET A 99 7.09 4.73 4.17
N ALA A 100 7.34 6.01 4.44
CA ALA A 100 8.64 6.63 4.18
C ALA A 100 9.78 5.95 4.97
N ALA A 101 9.55 5.61 6.24
CA ALA A 101 10.53 4.92 7.06
C ALA A 101 10.71 3.47 6.62
N ASP A 102 9.60 2.76 6.38
CA ASP A 102 9.61 1.35 6.04
C ASP A 102 10.26 1.09 4.67
N VAL A 103 10.06 1.99 3.70
CA VAL A 103 10.70 1.89 2.39
C VAL A 103 12.23 1.99 2.51
N LYS A 104 12.74 2.82 3.40
CA LYS A 104 14.19 2.93 3.64
C LYS A 104 14.78 1.63 4.20
N GLU A 105 14.05 0.96 5.09
CA GLU A 105 14.48 -0.32 5.66
C GLU A 105 14.30 -1.49 4.69
N CYS A 106 13.45 -1.31 3.70
CA CYS A 106 13.08 -2.33 2.71
C CYS A 106 14.21 -2.59 1.71
N VAL A 107 15.12 -1.67 1.53
CA VAL A 107 16.25 -1.81 0.59
C VAL A 107 17.32 -2.70 1.22
N PRO A 108 17.73 -3.78 0.54
CA PRO A 108 18.78 -4.67 1.05
C PRO A 108 20.13 -3.97 1.16
#